data_92e92ca9b7adc8f4fa6e3798c86b4670
#
_entry.id   92e92ca9b7adc8f4fa6e3798c86b4670
#
_cell.length_a   1.000
_cell.length_b   1.000
_cell.length_c   1.000
_cell.angle_alpha   90.00
_cell.angle_beta   90.00
_cell.angle_gamma   90.00
#
_symmetry.space_group_name_H-M   'P 1'
#
loop_
_entity.id
_entity.type
_entity.pdbx_description
1 polymer ?
#
loop_
_entity_poly.entity_id
_entity_poly.type
_entity_poly.pdbx_seq_one_letter_code
_entity_poly.pdbx_strand_id
1 'polypeptide(L)'
;MKKKIFTSAKLLLIGVILLCYLVFTACSALALEFEQRDLSITNLDGKTIPIRVELARSIREMSKGYMGRENIPEGTGMLFIFKRDEKLSFWMKDTPTPLSIAFINSSGEIRETRNMTPFSHQSVDSSEPVRYALEVPQGWFEKNNIGKGCIIKLP
;
A
#
# COMPACT_ATOMS: atom_id res chain seq x y z
N MET A 1 -59.68 -3.07 -12.80
CA MET A 1 -58.68 -2.03 -12.68
C MET A 1 -57.50 -2.33 -11.71
N LYS A 2 -57.63 -3.15 -10.66
CA LYS A 2 -56.57 -3.43 -9.65
C LYS A 2 -55.36 -4.26 -10.17
N LYS A 3 -55.50 -5.13 -11.20
CA LYS A 3 -54.41 -5.98 -11.72
C LYS A 3 -53.30 -5.20 -12.48
N LYS A 4 -53.63 -4.11 -13.18
CA LYS A 4 -52.65 -3.30 -13.95
C LYS A 4 -51.70 -2.47 -13.04
N ILE A 5 -52.17 -2.02 -11.89
CA ILE A 5 -51.38 -1.19 -10.93
C ILE A 5 -50.32 -2.06 -10.26
N PHE A 6 -50.64 -3.34 -9.92
CA PHE A 6 -49.72 -4.27 -9.28
C PHE A 6 -48.54 -4.69 -10.17
N THR A 7 -48.76 -4.75 -11.49
CA THR A 7 -47.71 -5.09 -12.47
C THR A 7 -46.74 -3.90 -12.68
N SER A 8 -47.25 -2.67 -12.68
CA SER A 8 -46.45 -1.47 -12.84
C SER A 8 -45.52 -1.24 -11.62
N ALA A 9 -46.00 -1.45 -10.40
CA ALA A 9 -45.22 -1.34 -9.18
C ALA A 9 -44.08 -2.40 -9.12
N LYS A 10 -44.35 -3.63 -9.57
CA LYS A 10 -43.29 -4.68 -9.66
C LYS A 10 -42.23 -4.37 -10.68
N LEU A 11 -42.59 -3.83 -11.85
CA LEU A 11 -41.63 -3.39 -12.88
C LEU A 11 -40.77 -2.22 -12.38
N LEU A 12 -41.38 -1.28 -11.66
CA LEU A 12 -40.63 -0.15 -11.07
C LEU A 12 -39.62 -0.63 -10.02
N LEU A 13 -40.01 -1.57 -9.16
CA LEU A 13 -39.13 -2.15 -8.13
C LEU A 13 -37.95 -2.92 -8.77
N ILE A 14 -38.20 -3.69 -9.83
CA ILE A 14 -37.15 -4.40 -10.56
C ILE A 14 -36.19 -3.41 -11.23
N GLY A 15 -36.69 -2.33 -11.80
CA GLY A 15 -35.86 -1.25 -12.39
C GLY A 15 -34.95 -0.59 -11.36
N VAL A 16 -35.47 -0.29 -10.15
CA VAL A 16 -34.69 0.28 -9.06
C VAL A 16 -33.60 -0.67 -8.58
N ILE A 17 -33.93 -1.96 -8.41
CA ILE A 17 -32.95 -2.98 -8.01
C ILE A 17 -31.83 -3.14 -9.02
N LEU A 18 -32.17 -3.17 -10.33
CA LEU A 18 -31.19 -3.24 -11.42
C LEU A 18 -30.29 -1.98 -11.45
N LEU A 19 -30.87 -0.80 -11.25
CA LEU A 19 -30.11 0.45 -11.20
C LEU A 19 -29.16 0.46 -9.99
N CYS A 20 -29.61 0.05 -8.81
CA CYS A 20 -28.75 -0.08 -7.61
C CYS A 20 -27.63 -1.08 -7.84
N TYR A 21 -27.91 -2.21 -8.51
CA TYR A 21 -26.90 -3.22 -8.84
C TYR A 21 -25.84 -2.66 -9.80
N LEU A 22 -26.28 -1.95 -10.85
CA LEU A 22 -25.37 -1.29 -11.80
C LEU A 22 -24.50 -0.21 -11.14
N VAL A 23 -25.08 0.59 -10.23
CA VAL A 23 -24.33 1.60 -9.48
C VAL A 23 -23.32 0.94 -8.52
N PHE A 24 -23.72 -0.15 -7.84
CA PHE A 24 -22.84 -0.89 -6.94
C PHE A 24 -21.67 -1.54 -7.70
N THR A 25 -21.91 -2.14 -8.88
CA THR A 25 -20.84 -2.73 -9.70
C THR A 25 -19.91 -1.67 -10.30
N ALA A 26 -20.44 -0.51 -10.68
CA ALA A 26 -19.63 0.62 -11.18
C ALA A 26 -18.75 1.22 -10.07
N CYS A 27 -19.23 1.25 -8.82
CA CYS A 27 -18.46 1.75 -7.69
C CYS A 27 -17.28 0.82 -7.34
N SER A 28 -17.46 -0.50 -7.48
CA SER A 28 -16.36 -1.47 -7.26
C SER A 28 -15.27 -1.38 -8.34
N ALA A 29 -15.61 -0.99 -9.56
CA ALA A 29 -14.64 -0.84 -10.66
C ALA A 29 -13.71 0.38 -10.50
N LEU A 30 -13.98 1.27 -9.55
CA LEU A 30 -13.15 2.46 -9.23
C LEU A 30 -12.18 2.25 -8.07
N ALA A 31 -12.24 1.10 -7.39
CA ALA A 31 -11.30 0.77 -6.33
C ALA A 31 -9.87 0.65 -6.92
N LEU A 32 -8.91 1.29 -6.26
CA LEU A 32 -7.51 1.18 -6.63
C LEU A 32 -6.99 -0.17 -6.12
N GLU A 33 -6.69 -1.08 -7.05
CA GLU A 33 -6.08 -2.37 -6.75
C GLU A 33 -4.58 -2.29 -6.97
N PHE A 34 -3.82 -2.82 -6.00
CA PHE A 34 -2.37 -2.91 -6.07
C PHE A 34 -1.95 -4.32 -6.50
N GLU A 35 -0.99 -4.41 -7.39
CA GLU A 35 -0.34 -5.69 -7.71
C GLU A 35 0.39 -6.20 -6.46
N GLN A 36 0.19 -7.48 -6.12
CA GLN A 36 0.86 -8.11 -4.98
C GLN A 36 2.03 -8.97 -5.43
N ARG A 37 3.12 -8.97 -4.64
CA ARG A 37 4.30 -9.80 -4.84
C ARG A 37 4.81 -10.37 -3.52
N ASP A 38 5.28 -11.61 -3.57
CA ASP A 38 6.06 -12.20 -2.50
C ASP A 38 7.54 -11.91 -2.77
N LEU A 39 8.17 -11.26 -1.81
CA LEU A 39 9.58 -10.89 -1.84
C LEU A 39 10.30 -11.51 -0.64
N SER A 40 11.62 -11.35 -0.60
CA SER A 40 12.42 -11.77 0.54
C SER A 40 13.51 -10.75 0.84
N ILE A 41 13.86 -10.64 2.13
CA ILE A 41 14.93 -9.77 2.62
C ILE A 41 15.95 -10.65 3.33
N THR A 42 17.22 -10.57 2.93
CA THR A 42 18.32 -11.15 3.70
C THR A 42 18.66 -10.18 4.82
N ASN A 43 18.42 -10.59 6.07
CA ASN A 43 18.62 -9.76 7.24
C ASN A 43 20.09 -9.75 7.71
N LEU A 44 20.40 -9.01 8.78
CA LEU A 44 21.76 -8.87 9.32
C LEU A 44 22.35 -10.20 9.86
N ASP A 45 21.51 -11.19 10.18
CA ASP A 45 21.93 -12.53 10.58
C ASP A 45 22.14 -13.48 9.40
N GLY A 46 21.98 -13.00 8.15
CA GLY A 46 22.03 -13.80 6.93
C GLY A 46 20.80 -14.68 6.71
N LYS A 47 19.71 -14.47 7.48
CA LYS A 47 18.45 -15.20 7.32
C LYS A 47 17.58 -14.57 6.25
N THR A 48 16.87 -15.40 5.51
CA THR A 48 15.87 -14.95 4.52
C THR A 48 14.51 -14.77 5.18
N ILE A 49 14.03 -13.54 5.22
CA ILE A 49 12.73 -13.15 5.78
C ILE A 49 11.76 -12.91 4.64
N PRO A 50 10.67 -13.70 4.53
CA PRO A 50 9.64 -13.48 3.51
C PRO A 50 8.76 -12.27 3.88
N ILE A 51 8.30 -11.56 2.84
CA ILE A 51 7.35 -10.46 2.96
C ILE A 51 6.45 -10.42 1.73
N ARG A 52 5.15 -10.24 1.93
CA ARG A 52 4.20 -9.97 0.85
C ARG A 52 4.00 -8.47 0.71
N VAL A 53 4.22 -7.93 -0.48
CA VAL A 53 4.11 -6.49 -0.71
C VAL A 53 3.07 -6.16 -1.77
N GLU A 54 2.43 -5.02 -1.59
CA GLU A 54 1.71 -4.30 -2.62
C GLU A 54 2.72 -3.41 -3.37
N LEU A 55 2.60 -3.33 -4.70
CA LEU A 55 3.50 -2.54 -5.52
C LEU A 55 2.85 -1.20 -5.88
N ALA A 56 3.50 -0.09 -5.53
CA ALA A 56 3.10 1.25 -5.92
C ALA A 56 4.07 1.78 -7.00
N ARG A 57 3.59 1.87 -8.26
CA ARG A 57 4.37 2.30 -9.43
C ARG A 57 3.83 3.53 -10.10
N SER A 58 2.50 3.69 -10.12
CA SER A 58 1.85 4.87 -10.71
C SER A 58 1.76 6.01 -9.70
N ILE A 59 1.66 7.24 -10.19
CA ILE A 59 1.45 8.43 -9.35
C ILE A 59 0.23 8.26 -8.44
N ARG A 60 -0.86 7.64 -8.96
CA ARG A 60 -2.08 7.41 -8.20
C ARG A 60 -1.86 6.42 -7.06
N GLU A 61 -1.15 5.31 -7.31
CA GLU A 61 -0.81 4.32 -6.29
C GLU A 61 0.12 4.91 -5.22
N MET A 62 1.19 5.60 -5.63
CA MET A 62 2.13 6.25 -4.72
C MET A 62 1.45 7.32 -3.86
N SER A 63 0.55 8.13 -4.45
CA SER A 63 -0.18 9.14 -3.69
C SER A 63 -1.21 8.54 -2.72
N LYS A 64 -1.75 7.37 -3.02
CA LYS A 64 -2.69 6.67 -2.14
C LYS A 64 -1.97 6.01 -0.98
N GLY A 65 -0.90 5.27 -1.24
CA GLY A 65 -0.19 4.53 -0.20
C GLY A 65 -1.14 3.80 0.76
N TYR A 66 -0.85 3.89 2.04
CA TYR A 66 -1.67 3.33 3.12
C TYR A 66 -2.75 4.26 3.68
N MET A 67 -3.03 5.41 3.03
CA MET A 67 -4.07 6.33 3.50
C MET A 67 -5.42 5.65 3.73
N GLY A 68 -5.99 5.82 4.94
CA GLY A 68 -7.28 5.28 5.37
C GLY A 68 -7.25 3.81 5.78
N ARG A 69 -6.09 3.15 5.85
CA ARG A 69 -5.98 1.76 6.30
C ARG A 69 -5.67 1.68 7.79
N GLU A 70 -6.58 1.12 8.55
CA GLU A 70 -6.46 0.95 10.01
C GLU A 70 -5.69 -0.32 10.41
N ASN A 71 -5.72 -1.34 9.55
CA ASN A 71 -5.08 -2.63 9.80
C ASN A 71 -4.16 -3.03 8.64
N ILE A 72 -2.90 -3.23 8.94
CA ILE A 72 -1.88 -3.75 8.01
C ILE A 72 -1.28 -4.98 8.67
N PRO A 73 -1.48 -6.20 8.09
CA PRO A 73 -1.00 -7.43 8.71
C PRO A 73 0.52 -7.48 8.83
N GLU A 74 1.05 -8.11 9.88
CA GLU A 74 2.49 -8.41 9.98
C GLU A 74 2.94 -9.27 8.78
N GLY A 75 4.18 -9.03 8.32
CA GLY A 75 4.73 -9.72 7.16
C GLY A 75 4.19 -9.22 5.83
N THR A 76 3.44 -8.11 5.85
CA THR A 76 3.02 -7.38 4.64
C THR A 76 3.62 -5.99 4.59
N GLY A 77 3.68 -5.41 3.39
CA GLY A 77 4.21 -4.07 3.17
C GLY A 77 3.74 -3.45 1.86
N MET A 78 4.20 -2.23 1.60
CA MET A 78 4.03 -1.57 0.31
C MET A 78 5.38 -1.14 -0.23
N LEU A 79 5.72 -1.63 -1.42
CA LEU A 79 6.96 -1.29 -2.12
C LEU A 79 6.68 -0.21 -3.17
N PHE A 80 7.21 0.98 -2.94
CA PHE A 80 7.20 2.10 -3.87
C PHE A 80 8.38 1.97 -4.84
N ILE A 81 8.12 2.04 -6.14
CA ILE A 81 9.09 1.79 -7.20
C ILE A 81 9.23 3.04 -8.07
N PHE A 82 10.35 3.73 -7.96
CA PHE A 82 10.63 4.95 -8.72
C PHE A 82 11.43 4.63 -9.99
N LYS A 83 11.28 5.49 -11.01
CA LYS A 83 11.91 5.28 -12.33
C LYS A 83 13.43 5.48 -12.31
N ARG A 84 13.94 6.28 -11.39
CA ARG A 84 15.36 6.64 -11.23
C ARG A 84 15.69 6.82 -9.76
N ASP A 85 16.97 6.88 -9.44
CA ASP A 85 17.42 7.21 -8.09
C ASP A 85 17.21 8.70 -7.85
N GLU A 86 16.48 9.04 -6.79
CA GLU A 86 16.19 10.40 -6.39
C GLU A 86 16.00 10.47 -4.86
N LYS A 87 16.09 11.67 -4.29
CA LYS A 87 15.73 11.85 -2.89
C LYS A 87 14.23 11.70 -2.76
N LEU A 88 13.81 10.75 -1.94
CA LEU A 88 12.41 10.45 -1.70
C LEU A 88 11.94 11.15 -0.44
N SER A 89 10.67 11.56 -0.46
CA SER A 89 9.99 12.23 0.64
C SER A 89 8.63 11.58 0.87
N PHE A 90 8.36 11.16 2.11
CA PHE A 90 7.11 10.51 2.52
C PHE A 90 6.49 11.23 3.70
N TRP A 91 5.20 11.09 3.88
CA TRP A 91 4.43 11.62 5.00
C TRP A 91 3.36 10.65 5.45
N MET A 92 2.75 10.89 6.60
CA MET A 92 1.70 10.04 7.15
C MET A 92 0.30 10.68 7.07
N LYS A 93 0.09 11.57 6.08
CA LYS A 93 -1.22 12.19 5.88
C LYS A 93 -2.29 11.10 5.74
N ASP A 94 -3.41 11.25 6.48
CA ASP A 94 -4.55 10.34 6.46
C ASP A 94 -4.19 8.85 6.71
N THR A 95 -3.03 8.58 7.34
CA THR A 95 -2.56 7.22 7.64
C THR A 95 -2.59 6.97 9.14
N PRO A 96 -3.60 6.23 9.64
CA PRO A 96 -3.81 6.02 11.07
C PRO A 96 -2.87 4.98 11.68
N THR A 97 -2.39 4.02 10.88
CA THR A 97 -1.53 2.92 11.34
C THR A 97 -0.07 3.37 11.45
N PRO A 98 0.61 3.15 12.59
CA PRO A 98 2.04 3.41 12.70
C PRO A 98 2.84 2.57 11.71
N LEU A 99 3.77 3.19 10.98
CA LEU A 99 4.60 2.55 9.97
C LEU A 99 6.08 2.73 10.26
N SER A 100 6.89 1.83 9.71
CA SER A 100 8.32 2.04 9.48
C SER A 100 8.59 2.02 7.97
N ILE A 101 9.51 2.87 7.51
CA ILE A 101 9.93 2.93 6.11
C ILE A 101 11.41 2.55 5.98
N ALA A 102 11.75 1.77 4.97
CA ALA A 102 13.12 1.52 4.53
C ALA A 102 13.35 2.18 3.18
N PHE A 103 14.43 2.94 3.06
CA PHE A 103 14.91 3.50 1.80
C PHE A 103 15.97 2.58 1.18
N ILE A 104 15.79 2.23 -0.10
CA ILE A 104 16.51 1.13 -0.74
C ILE A 104 17.09 1.62 -2.07
N ASN A 105 18.37 1.35 -2.29
CA ASN A 105 19.05 1.72 -3.52
C ASN A 105 18.66 0.82 -4.72
N SER A 106 19.18 1.12 -5.90
CA SER A 106 18.89 0.38 -7.13
C SER A 106 19.38 -1.08 -7.13
N SER A 107 20.31 -1.44 -6.25
CA SER A 107 20.79 -2.83 -6.10
C SER A 107 19.99 -3.65 -5.07
N GLY A 108 18.98 -3.06 -4.44
CA GLY A 108 18.17 -3.73 -3.41
C GLY A 108 18.75 -3.64 -1.99
N GLU A 109 19.81 -2.85 -1.77
CA GLU A 109 20.37 -2.67 -0.44
C GLU A 109 19.59 -1.61 0.34
N ILE A 110 19.19 -1.95 1.57
CA ILE A 110 18.57 -1.00 2.51
C ILE A 110 19.65 -0.03 3.00
N ARG A 111 19.43 1.26 2.76
CA ARG A 111 20.36 2.35 3.14
C ARG A 111 20.06 2.92 4.51
N GLU A 112 18.79 2.96 4.88
CA GLU A 112 18.32 3.41 6.18
C GLU A 112 16.88 2.94 6.43
N THR A 113 16.49 2.90 7.70
CA THR A 113 15.11 2.70 8.14
C THR A 113 14.70 3.84 9.08
N ARG A 114 13.41 4.22 9.06
CA ARG A 114 12.86 5.27 9.92
C ARG A 114 11.45 4.90 10.37
N ASN A 115 11.09 5.30 11.59
CA ASN A 115 9.71 5.20 12.07
C ASN A 115 8.91 6.43 11.66
N MET A 116 7.63 6.22 11.35
CA MET A 116 6.72 7.25 10.86
C MET A 116 5.53 7.38 11.83
N THR A 117 5.24 8.62 12.24
CA THR A 117 4.18 8.92 13.20
C THR A 117 2.84 9.05 12.47
N PRO A 118 1.78 8.32 12.91
CA PRO A 118 0.44 8.45 12.33
C PRO A 118 -0.02 9.90 12.19
N PHE A 119 -0.74 10.18 11.09
CA PHE A 119 -1.30 11.50 10.76
C PHE A 119 -0.29 12.65 10.65
N SER A 120 1.03 12.39 10.75
CA SER A 120 2.04 13.44 10.63
C SER A 120 2.11 13.99 9.21
N HIS A 121 2.15 15.32 9.11
CA HIS A 121 2.41 16.04 7.85
C HIS A 121 3.90 16.40 7.69
N GLN A 122 4.74 16.04 8.66
CA GLN A 122 6.19 16.21 8.52
C GLN A 122 6.72 15.18 7.53
N SER A 123 7.61 15.62 6.65
CA SER A 123 8.27 14.73 5.71
C SER A 123 9.28 13.83 6.41
N VAL A 124 9.35 12.60 5.93
CA VAL A 124 10.40 11.63 6.23
C VAL A 124 11.18 11.42 4.95
N ASP A 125 12.36 12.04 4.89
CA ASP A 125 13.15 12.14 3.66
C ASP A 125 14.28 11.11 3.67
N SER A 126 14.62 10.55 2.49
CA SER A 126 15.83 9.74 2.35
C SER A 126 17.08 10.62 2.46
N SER A 127 18.12 10.12 3.14
CA SER A 127 19.39 10.85 3.30
C SER A 127 20.17 10.95 2.00
N GLU A 128 19.98 10.01 1.08
CA GLU A 128 20.65 9.93 -0.23
C GLU A 128 19.64 9.55 -1.33
N PRO A 129 19.99 9.71 -2.62
CA PRO A 129 19.16 9.24 -3.73
C PRO A 129 18.99 7.71 -3.68
N VAL A 130 17.75 7.25 -3.79
CA VAL A 130 17.37 5.82 -3.76
C VAL A 130 16.30 5.53 -4.81
N ARG A 131 16.12 4.26 -5.15
CA ARG A 131 15.18 3.80 -6.17
C ARG A 131 13.87 3.30 -5.60
N TYR A 132 13.86 2.79 -4.36
CA TYR A 132 12.72 2.14 -3.76
C TYR A 132 12.53 2.61 -2.31
N ALA A 133 11.29 2.51 -1.86
CA ALA A 133 10.95 2.62 -0.45
C ALA A 133 10.00 1.49 -0.08
N LEU A 134 10.19 0.89 1.09
CA LEU A 134 9.33 -0.18 1.63
C LEU A 134 8.72 0.30 2.94
N GLU A 135 7.40 0.44 2.95
CA GLU A 135 6.62 0.69 4.17
C GLU A 135 6.09 -0.62 4.73
N VAL A 136 6.19 -0.78 6.05
CA VAL A 136 5.71 -1.94 6.81
C VAL A 136 5.09 -1.48 8.14
N PRO A 137 4.30 -2.33 8.85
CA PRO A 137 3.89 -2.03 10.22
C PRO A 137 5.09 -1.69 11.11
N GLN A 138 4.95 -0.66 11.94
CA GLN A 138 6.03 -0.20 12.81
C GLN A 138 6.56 -1.31 13.71
N GLY A 139 7.88 -1.39 13.85
CA GLY A 139 8.57 -2.43 14.64
C GLY A 139 8.87 -3.71 13.87
N TRP A 140 8.34 -3.90 12.65
CA TRP A 140 8.58 -5.13 11.90
C TRP A 140 10.04 -5.29 11.46
N PHE A 141 10.72 -4.20 11.11
CA PHE A 141 12.14 -4.24 10.75
C PHE A 141 13.01 -4.67 11.94
N GLU A 142 12.79 -4.05 13.10
CA GLU A 142 13.53 -4.34 14.34
C GLU A 142 13.33 -5.79 14.77
N LYS A 143 12.08 -6.27 14.76
CA LYS A 143 11.72 -7.66 15.12
C LYS A 143 12.43 -8.71 14.25
N ASN A 144 12.70 -8.38 12.99
CA ASN A 144 13.33 -9.28 12.03
C ASN A 144 14.83 -9.02 11.82
N ASN A 145 15.44 -8.15 12.64
CA ASN A 145 16.83 -7.72 12.51
C ASN A 145 17.17 -7.19 11.11
N ILE A 146 16.26 -6.35 10.57
CA ILE A 146 16.39 -5.73 9.25
C ILE A 146 16.77 -4.26 9.43
N GLY A 147 17.84 -3.84 8.75
CA GLY A 147 18.35 -2.48 8.79
C GLY A 147 19.31 -2.20 7.63
N LYS A 148 20.11 -1.15 7.79
CA LYS A 148 21.11 -0.77 6.81
C LYS A 148 22.04 -1.94 6.46
N GLY A 149 22.24 -2.19 5.17
CA GLY A 149 23.06 -3.28 4.63
C GLY A 149 22.29 -4.56 4.34
N CYS A 150 21.03 -4.71 4.80
CA CYS A 150 20.18 -5.82 4.37
C CYS A 150 19.83 -5.71 2.89
N ILE A 151 19.63 -6.86 2.24
CA ILE A 151 19.33 -6.94 0.81
C ILE A 151 17.92 -7.45 0.59
N ILE A 152 17.09 -6.67 -0.09
CA ILE A 152 15.79 -7.11 -0.60
C ILE A 152 15.95 -7.66 -2.02
N LYS A 153 15.39 -8.84 -2.28
CA LYS A 153 15.28 -9.38 -3.64
C LYS A 153 14.11 -8.66 -4.32
N LEU A 154 14.46 -7.72 -5.19
CA LEU A 154 13.50 -6.89 -5.94
C LEU A 154 12.75 -7.69 -7.01
N PRO A 155 11.52 -7.25 -7.42
CA PRO A 155 10.72 -7.91 -8.45
C PRO A 155 11.26 -7.71 -9.86
#